data_4a17a011c425a3c3c6e72355db0f084a
#
_entry.id   4a17a011c425a3c3c6e72355db0f084a
#
_cell.length_a   1.000
_cell.length_b   1.000
_cell.length_c   1.000
_cell.angle_alpha   90.00
_cell.angle_beta   90.00
_cell.angle_gamma   90.00
#
_symmetry.space_group_name_H-M   'P 1'
#
loop_
_entity.id
_entity.type
_entity.pdbx_description
1 polymer ?
#
loop_
_entity_poly.entity_id
_entity_poly.type
_entity_poly.pdbx_seq_one_letter_code
_entity_poly.pdbx_strand_id
1 'polypeptide(L)'
;HPDGSLRALMRSKHERIAESISTNGGKTWSELKLTEMPNNNSGIESLTLADGRHLLLYNHATGRPDKKDGWGRRNILNLAISDDGTSWKLVGTIEKQETGEYSYPAMIQTSDGLVHMSYTWRRDLVKHVVVDPAELVPGESLSAEGL
;
A
#
# COMPACT_ATOMS: atom_id res chain seq x y z
N HIS A 1 4.32 12.00 -10.33
CA HIS A 1 5.72 11.71 -10.72
C HIS A 1 6.39 13.00 -11.23
N PRO A 2 7.75 13.07 -11.24
CA PRO A 2 8.49 14.26 -11.70
C PRO A 2 8.18 14.69 -13.14
N ASP A 3 7.76 13.76 -13.98
CA ASP A 3 7.35 14.02 -15.38
C ASP A 3 5.91 14.58 -15.51
N GLY A 4 5.25 14.83 -14.38
CA GLY A 4 3.86 15.31 -14.32
C GLY A 4 2.80 14.23 -14.52
N SER A 5 3.20 12.97 -14.70
CA SER A 5 2.23 11.86 -14.74
C SER A 5 1.65 11.58 -13.36
N LEU A 6 0.43 11.06 -13.34
CA LEU A 6 -0.25 10.60 -12.15
C LEU A 6 -0.41 9.08 -12.23
N ARG A 7 -0.18 8.39 -11.11
CA ARG A 7 -0.45 6.97 -10.97
C ARG A 7 -1.50 6.76 -9.88
N ALA A 8 -2.56 6.04 -10.20
CA ALA A 8 -3.58 5.60 -9.27
C ALA A 8 -3.37 4.13 -8.95
N LEU A 9 -3.23 3.79 -7.68
CA LEU A 9 -3.21 2.42 -7.18
C LEU A 9 -4.56 2.11 -6.53
N MET A 10 -5.09 0.93 -6.79
CA MET A 10 -6.44 0.54 -6.38
C MET A 10 -6.44 -0.89 -5.84
N ARG A 11 -7.22 -1.12 -4.79
CA ARG A 11 -7.56 -2.50 -4.41
C ARG A 11 -8.36 -3.17 -5.51
N SER A 12 -8.24 -4.47 -5.64
CA SER A 12 -9.05 -5.24 -6.59
C SER A 12 -9.51 -6.58 -6.01
N LYS A 13 -10.49 -7.20 -6.67
CA LYS A 13 -10.94 -8.57 -6.36
C LYS A 13 -10.07 -9.66 -7.01
N HIS A 14 -9.03 -9.25 -7.72
CA HIS A 14 -8.12 -10.14 -8.46
C HIS A 14 -6.85 -10.47 -7.69
N GLU A 15 -6.90 -10.34 -6.35
CA GLU A 15 -5.80 -10.68 -5.43
C GLU A 15 -4.51 -9.86 -5.63
N ARG A 16 -4.59 -8.80 -6.44
CA ARG A 16 -3.49 -7.88 -6.74
C ARG A 16 -3.96 -6.44 -6.70
N ILE A 17 -3.05 -5.54 -6.43
CA ILE A 17 -3.28 -4.11 -6.63
C ILE A 17 -3.42 -3.85 -8.13
N ALA A 18 -4.44 -3.11 -8.52
CA ALA A 18 -4.59 -2.61 -9.86
C ALA A 18 -4.02 -1.19 -9.96
N GLU A 19 -3.53 -0.82 -11.14
CA GLU A 19 -3.02 0.51 -11.43
C GLU A 19 -3.61 1.10 -12.71
N SER A 20 -3.61 2.42 -12.77
CA SER A 20 -3.87 3.20 -13.97
C SER A 20 -3.02 4.46 -13.97
N ILE A 21 -2.63 4.93 -15.15
CA ILE A 21 -1.73 6.08 -15.33
C ILE A 21 -2.42 7.16 -16.15
N SER A 22 -2.23 8.40 -15.73
CA SER A 22 -2.62 9.59 -16.50
C SER A 22 -1.39 10.43 -16.83
N THR A 23 -1.25 10.85 -18.09
CA THR A 23 -0.19 11.73 -18.57
C THR A 23 -0.67 13.14 -18.88
N ASN A 24 -1.91 13.47 -18.53
CA ASN A 24 -2.55 14.74 -18.86
C ASN A 24 -3.28 15.38 -17.66
N GLY A 25 -2.71 15.22 -16.46
CA GLY A 25 -3.24 15.84 -15.25
C GLY A 25 -4.58 15.23 -14.77
N GLY A 26 -4.78 13.92 -14.99
CA GLY A 26 -5.96 13.21 -14.54
C GLY A 26 -7.19 13.32 -15.44
N LYS A 27 -7.06 13.94 -16.63
CA LYS A 27 -8.20 14.10 -17.57
C LYS A 27 -8.58 12.79 -18.24
N THR A 28 -7.60 11.97 -18.57
CA THR A 28 -7.80 10.60 -19.06
C THR A 28 -6.84 9.64 -18.38
N TRP A 29 -7.20 8.37 -18.33
CA TRP A 29 -6.47 7.32 -17.66
C TRP A 29 -6.28 6.12 -18.57
N SER A 30 -5.16 5.41 -18.42
CA SER A 30 -4.91 4.16 -19.14
C SER A 30 -5.90 3.06 -18.72
N GLU A 31 -5.95 1.99 -19.49
CA GLU A 31 -6.61 0.76 -19.03
C GLU A 31 -5.99 0.29 -17.70
N LEU A 32 -6.84 -0.33 -16.87
CA LEU A 32 -6.40 -0.93 -15.62
C LEU A 32 -5.48 -2.12 -15.90
N LYS A 33 -4.36 -2.17 -15.17
CA LYS A 33 -3.43 -3.30 -15.18
C LYS A 33 -3.28 -3.82 -13.75
N LEU A 34 -3.10 -5.13 -13.61
CA LEU A 34 -2.73 -5.73 -12.33
C LEU A 34 -1.22 -5.60 -12.14
N THR A 35 -0.82 -5.16 -10.96
CA THR A 35 0.58 -5.13 -10.54
C THR A 35 1.00 -6.50 -9.98
N GLU A 36 2.28 -6.67 -9.67
CA GLU A 36 2.78 -7.84 -8.95
C GLU A 36 2.47 -7.80 -7.43
N MET A 37 2.00 -6.67 -6.93
CA MET A 37 1.72 -6.50 -5.50
C MET A 37 0.42 -7.20 -5.11
N PRO A 38 0.46 -8.12 -4.12
CA PRO A 38 -0.74 -8.80 -3.66
C PRO A 38 -1.68 -7.84 -2.93
N ASN A 39 -2.96 -8.12 -3.01
CA ASN A 39 -3.98 -7.40 -2.24
C ASN A 39 -5.19 -8.29 -1.99
N ASN A 40 -5.61 -8.37 -0.77
CA ASN A 40 -6.76 -9.14 -0.31
C ASN A 40 -8.09 -8.37 -0.43
N ASN A 41 -8.18 -7.43 -1.38
CA ASN A 41 -9.30 -6.51 -1.57
C ASN A 41 -9.54 -5.56 -0.38
N SER A 42 -8.50 -5.28 0.41
CA SER A 42 -8.53 -4.26 1.47
C SER A 42 -8.13 -2.89 0.94
N GLY A 43 -8.51 -1.84 1.68
CA GLY A 43 -8.04 -0.49 1.42
C GLY A 43 -6.51 -0.40 1.47
N ILE A 44 -5.96 0.43 0.61
CA ILE A 44 -4.54 0.75 0.50
C ILE A 44 -4.38 2.26 0.56
N GLU A 45 -3.20 2.72 0.95
CA GLU A 45 -2.81 4.13 0.88
C GLU A 45 -1.42 4.25 0.28
N SER A 46 -1.24 5.20 -0.64
CA SER A 46 0.06 5.52 -1.22
C SER A 46 0.39 6.99 -1.04
N LEU A 47 1.66 7.29 -0.77
CA LEU A 47 2.17 8.62 -0.53
C LEU A 47 3.45 8.83 -1.32
N THR A 48 3.55 9.94 -2.05
CA THR A 48 4.83 10.39 -2.62
C THR A 48 5.52 11.29 -1.61
N LEU A 49 6.73 10.92 -1.20
CA LEU A 49 7.55 11.67 -0.26
C LEU A 49 8.16 12.92 -0.92
N ALA A 50 8.58 13.87 -0.11
CA ALA A 50 9.23 15.08 -0.57
C ALA A 50 10.56 14.83 -1.34
N ASP A 51 11.22 13.69 -1.07
CA ASP A 51 12.44 13.25 -1.77
C ASP A 51 12.16 12.49 -3.08
N GLY A 52 10.90 12.30 -3.43
CA GLY A 52 10.45 11.64 -4.66
C GLY A 52 10.21 10.14 -4.55
N ARG A 53 10.59 9.50 -3.45
CA ARG A 53 10.25 8.10 -3.18
C ARG A 53 8.75 7.94 -2.91
N HIS A 54 8.25 6.73 -3.02
CA HIS A 54 6.84 6.41 -2.78
C HIS A 54 6.70 5.41 -1.65
N LEU A 55 5.72 5.60 -0.78
CA LEU A 55 5.32 4.64 0.24
C LEU A 55 3.97 4.02 -0.10
N LEU A 56 3.79 2.77 0.29
CA LEU A 56 2.54 2.03 0.18
C LEU A 56 2.25 1.33 1.52
N LEU A 57 1.12 1.68 2.14
CA LEU A 57 0.61 1.04 3.36
C LEU A 57 -0.59 0.17 3.00
N TYR A 58 -0.48 -1.14 3.22
CA TYR A 58 -1.44 -2.11 2.69
C TYR A 58 -1.37 -3.46 3.41
N ASN A 59 -2.35 -4.30 3.19
CA ASN A 59 -2.31 -5.69 3.62
C ASN A 59 -1.62 -6.53 2.53
N HIS A 60 -0.38 -6.98 2.78
CA HIS A 60 0.36 -7.89 1.91
C HIS A 60 -0.17 -9.31 2.09
N ALA A 61 -1.28 -9.60 1.43
CA ALA A 61 -2.00 -10.87 1.51
C ALA A 61 -2.86 -11.05 0.27
N THR A 62 -3.19 -12.28 -0.06
CA THR A 62 -4.17 -12.62 -1.10
C THR A 62 -5.56 -12.82 -0.51
N GLY A 63 -6.53 -13.08 -1.34
CA GLY A 63 -7.86 -13.51 -0.95
C GLY A 63 -7.84 -14.87 -0.23
N ARG A 64 -8.96 -15.24 0.36
CA ARG A 64 -9.11 -16.56 0.95
C ARG A 64 -9.78 -17.51 -0.05
N PRO A 65 -9.26 -18.73 -0.26
CA PRO A 65 -9.86 -19.68 -1.19
C PRO A 65 -11.32 -20.07 -0.84
N ASP A 66 -11.69 -19.94 0.44
CA ASP A 66 -13.04 -20.22 0.94
C ASP A 66 -14.01 -19.05 0.75
N LYS A 67 -13.54 -17.89 0.24
CA LYS A 67 -14.33 -16.67 0.04
C LYS A 67 -14.41 -16.30 -1.43
N LYS A 68 -15.60 -16.40 -2.01
CA LYS A 68 -15.86 -16.02 -3.41
C LYS A 68 -15.92 -14.49 -3.64
N ASP A 69 -15.96 -13.70 -2.57
CA ASP A 69 -16.03 -12.24 -2.64
C ASP A 69 -14.66 -11.57 -2.82
N GLY A 70 -13.58 -12.35 -2.86
CA GLY A 70 -12.21 -11.87 -2.97
C GLY A 70 -11.65 -11.23 -1.69
N TRP A 71 -12.38 -11.31 -0.56
CA TRP A 71 -11.90 -10.77 0.70
C TRP A 71 -10.93 -11.74 1.39
N GLY A 72 -9.74 -11.25 1.71
CA GLY A 72 -8.76 -11.96 2.52
C GLY A 72 -8.78 -11.55 3.98
N ARG A 73 -7.91 -12.19 4.77
CA ARG A 73 -7.65 -11.78 6.15
C ARG A 73 -6.90 -10.45 6.16
N ARG A 74 -7.25 -9.58 7.12
CA ARG A 74 -6.61 -8.27 7.31
C ARG A 74 -5.73 -8.25 8.56
N ASN A 75 -5.18 -9.40 8.92
CA ASN A 75 -4.40 -9.59 10.15
C ASN A 75 -2.91 -9.23 10.01
N ILE A 76 -2.53 -8.65 8.88
CA ILE A 76 -1.20 -8.11 8.61
C ILE A 76 -1.34 -6.73 7.97
N LEU A 77 -0.50 -5.78 8.35
CA LEU A 77 -0.36 -4.46 7.73
C LEU A 77 1.11 -4.19 7.47
N ASN A 78 1.45 -3.90 6.23
CA ASN A 78 2.82 -3.76 5.75
C ASN A 78 3.07 -2.37 5.19
N LEU A 79 4.30 -1.90 5.35
CA LEU A 79 4.82 -0.72 4.68
C LEU A 79 5.82 -1.16 3.61
N ALA A 80 5.64 -0.68 2.39
CA ALA A 80 6.56 -0.86 1.28
C ALA A 80 7.01 0.50 0.74
N ILE A 81 8.19 0.52 0.12
CA ILE A 81 8.80 1.69 -0.50
C ILE A 81 9.18 1.40 -1.95
N SER A 82 9.15 2.42 -2.77
CA SER A 82 9.55 2.36 -4.18
C SER A 82 10.20 3.66 -4.61
N ASP A 83 11.24 3.59 -5.44
CA ASP A 83 11.89 4.75 -6.06
C ASP A 83 11.19 5.20 -7.35
N ASP A 84 10.45 4.28 -8.01
CA ASP A 84 9.85 4.50 -9.33
C ASP A 84 8.31 4.36 -9.34
N GLY A 85 7.72 3.99 -8.19
CA GLY A 85 6.28 3.72 -8.06
C GLY A 85 5.83 2.38 -8.68
N THR A 86 6.76 1.56 -9.19
CA THR A 86 6.48 0.26 -9.82
C THR A 86 7.15 -0.90 -9.11
N SER A 87 8.41 -0.72 -8.76
CA SER A 87 9.25 -1.72 -8.09
C SER A 87 9.20 -1.50 -6.59
N TRP A 88 8.48 -2.35 -5.88
CA TRP A 88 8.24 -2.18 -4.45
C TRP A 88 9.11 -3.11 -3.61
N LYS A 89 9.62 -2.60 -2.52
CA LYS A 89 10.39 -3.34 -1.50
C LYS A 89 9.73 -3.21 -0.15
N LEU A 90 9.70 -4.30 0.61
CA LEU A 90 9.21 -4.27 1.99
C LEU A 90 10.14 -3.41 2.84
N VAL A 91 9.57 -2.51 3.62
CA VAL A 91 10.30 -1.76 4.65
C VAL A 91 10.06 -2.40 6.01
N GLY A 92 8.81 -2.78 6.30
CA GLY A 92 8.47 -3.39 7.56
C GLY A 92 7.02 -3.86 7.65
N THR A 93 6.78 -4.65 8.68
CA THR A 93 5.44 -5.08 9.08
C THR A 93 5.01 -4.22 10.26
N ILE A 94 4.00 -3.39 10.05
CA ILE A 94 3.46 -2.49 11.08
C ILE A 94 2.64 -3.27 12.10
N GLU A 95 1.82 -4.21 11.61
CA GLU A 95 1.01 -5.11 12.43
C GLU A 95 1.02 -6.52 11.86
N LYS A 96 1.11 -7.53 12.74
CA LYS A 96 0.94 -8.94 12.37
C LYS A 96 0.47 -9.74 13.58
N GLN A 97 -0.67 -10.40 13.46
CA GLN A 97 -1.20 -11.33 14.47
C GLN A 97 -1.93 -12.49 13.81
N GLU A 98 -2.18 -13.57 14.53
CA GLU A 98 -2.96 -14.70 14.02
C GLU A 98 -4.39 -14.30 13.69
N THR A 99 -4.97 -13.45 14.52
CA THR A 99 -6.32 -12.91 14.35
C THR A 99 -6.28 -11.40 14.49
N GLY A 100 -7.24 -10.73 13.91
CA GLY A 100 -7.35 -9.28 13.96
C GLY A 100 -7.69 -8.69 12.60
N GLU A 101 -7.90 -7.39 12.61
CA GLU A 101 -8.19 -6.62 11.40
C GLU A 101 -7.48 -5.27 11.50
N TYR A 102 -6.61 -5.01 10.53
CA TYR A 102 -5.91 -3.74 10.33
C TYR A 102 -6.27 -3.25 8.94
N SER A 103 -6.98 -2.12 8.87
CA SER A 103 -7.61 -1.69 7.62
C SER A 103 -7.77 -0.18 7.53
N TYR A 104 -8.16 0.28 6.37
CA TYR A 104 -8.38 1.69 6.07
C TYR A 104 -7.18 2.57 6.46
N PRO A 105 -6.01 2.27 5.91
CA PRO A 105 -4.82 3.08 6.17
C PRO A 105 -4.98 4.48 5.57
N ALA A 106 -4.32 5.45 6.19
CA ALA A 106 -4.09 6.78 5.67
C ALA A 106 -2.68 7.25 6.04
N MET A 107 -2.02 8.01 5.17
CA MET A 107 -0.67 8.54 5.39
C MET A 107 -0.56 9.99 4.94
N ILE A 108 0.22 10.76 5.68
CA ILE A 108 0.68 12.10 5.27
C ILE A 108 2.16 12.26 5.63
N GLN A 109 2.89 13.04 4.86
CA GLN A 109 4.19 13.58 5.30
C GLN A 109 3.99 15.01 5.78
N THR A 110 4.45 15.29 6.98
CA THR A 110 4.36 16.62 7.61
C THR A 110 5.58 17.48 7.28
N SER A 111 5.52 18.76 7.59
CA SER A 111 6.58 19.74 7.26
C SER A 111 7.90 19.48 7.98
N ASP A 112 7.91 18.72 9.05
CA ASP A 112 9.11 18.24 9.75
C ASP A 112 9.77 17.02 9.08
N GLY A 113 9.19 16.54 7.96
CA GLY A 113 9.68 15.41 7.18
C GLY A 113 9.19 14.05 7.63
N LEU A 114 8.52 13.96 8.77
CA LEU A 114 8.02 12.70 9.30
C LEU A 114 6.77 12.22 8.55
N VAL A 115 6.58 10.92 8.49
CA VAL A 115 5.37 10.29 7.95
C VAL A 115 4.48 9.83 9.08
N HIS A 116 3.27 10.37 9.10
CA HIS A 116 2.22 10.00 10.02
C HIS A 116 1.26 9.04 9.34
N MET A 117 1.01 7.91 9.97
CA MET A 117 0.11 6.87 9.50
C MET A 117 -1.00 6.66 10.51
N SER A 118 -2.22 6.47 10.03
CA SER A 118 -3.33 6.03 10.86
C SER A 118 -4.08 4.89 10.19
N TYR A 119 -4.66 4.00 10.98
CA TYR A 119 -5.43 2.86 10.48
C TYR A 119 -6.39 2.34 11.55
N THR A 120 -7.44 1.66 11.11
CA THR A 120 -8.33 0.92 12.01
C THR A 120 -7.59 -0.25 12.61
N TRP A 121 -7.54 -0.30 13.94
CA TRP A 121 -6.96 -1.40 14.70
C TRP A 121 -8.08 -2.23 15.33
N ARG A 122 -8.25 -3.47 14.83
CA ARG A 122 -9.22 -4.49 15.30
C ARG A 122 -10.68 -4.04 15.33
N ARG A 123 -11.02 -2.94 14.65
CA ARG A 123 -12.30 -2.22 14.71
C ARG A 123 -12.66 -1.66 16.08
N ASP A 124 -11.72 -1.67 17.01
CA ASP A 124 -11.90 -1.15 18.37
C ASP A 124 -11.47 0.32 18.48
N LEU A 125 -10.42 0.68 17.74
CA LEU A 125 -9.84 2.02 17.78
C LEU A 125 -9.12 2.37 16.47
N VAL A 126 -8.70 3.64 16.36
CA VAL A 126 -7.74 4.11 15.35
C VAL A 126 -6.37 4.17 16.01
N LYS A 127 -5.38 3.53 15.39
CA LYS A 127 -3.99 3.58 15.82
C LYS A 127 -3.22 4.59 14.97
N HIS A 128 -2.30 5.30 15.59
CA HIS A 128 -1.42 6.27 14.96
C HIS A 128 0.03 5.82 15.13
N VAL A 129 0.80 5.89 14.04
CA VAL A 129 2.22 5.54 13.99
C VAL A 129 2.97 6.64 13.25
N VAL A 130 4.18 6.96 13.71
CA VAL A 130 5.07 7.94 13.07
C VAL A 130 6.37 7.24 12.71
N VAL A 131 6.87 7.51 11.51
CA VAL A 131 8.16 7.00 11.03
C VAL A 131 8.97 8.14 10.39
N ASP A 132 10.28 8.07 10.55
CA ASP A 132 11.21 8.90 9.79
C ASP A 132 11.53 8.17 8.47
N PRO A 133 11.16 8.73 7.30
CA PRO A 133 11.47 8.09 6.03
C PRO A 133 12.97 7.99 5.73
N ALA A 134 13.82 8.76 6.41
CA ALA A 134 15.28 8.64 6.29
C ALA A 134 15.83 7.36 6.94
N GLU A 135 15.13 6.81 7.93
CA GLU A 135 15.52 5.58 8.63
C GLU A 135 14.95 4.31 7.97
N LEU A 136 14.13 4.44 6.94
CA LEU A 136 13.52 3.30 6.26
C LEU A 136 14.55 2.58 5.40
N VAL A 137 14.85 1.34 5.76
CA VAL A 137 15.77 0.47 5.01
C VAL A 137 14.96 -0.46 4.12
N PRO A 138 15.07 -0.34 2.78
CA PRO A 138 14.40 -1.26 1.86
C PRO A 138 14.92 -2.68 2.04
N GLY A 139 14.00 -3.62 2.26
CA GLY A 139 14.28 -5.05 2.34
C GLY A 139 14.16 -5.76 0.99
N GLU A 140 13.61 -6.97 1.01
CA GLU A 140 13.43 -7.78 -0.19
C GLU A 140 12.34 -7.20 -1.10
N SER A 141 12.47 -7.47 -2.41
CA SER A 141 11.42 -7.15 -3.38
C SER A 141 10.15 -7.93 -3.07
N LEU A 142 9.01 -7.27 -3.25
CA LEU A 142 7.70 -7.84 -2.96
C LEU A 142 7.02 -8.31 -4.25
N SER A 143 6.53 -9.53 -4.23
CA SER A 143 5.67 -10.10 -5.27
C SER A 143 4.56 -10.94 -4.64
N ALA A 144 3.60 -11.36 -5.45
CA ALA A 144 2.55 -12.28 -5.02
C ALA A 144 3.01 -13.75 -5.00
N GLU A 145 4.25 -14.04 -5.41
CA GLU A 145 4.79 -15.39 -5.43
C GLU A 145 5.09 -15.86 -3.99
N GLY A 146 4.53 -17.00 -3.60
CA GLY A 146 4.78 -17.62 -2.30
C GLY A 146 3.82 -17.22 -1.17
N LEU A 147 2.66 -16.60 -1.49
CA LEU A 147 1.58 -16.29 -0.55
C LEU A 147 0.51 -17.39 -0.49
#